data_8d78e2940c02f69936c46d0d08bb4407
#
_entry.id   8d78e2940c02f69936c46d0d08bb4407
#
_cell.length_a   1.000
_cell.length_b   1.000
_cell.length_c   1.000
_cell.angle_alpha   90.00
_cell.angle_beta   90.00
_cell.angle_gamma   90.00
#
_symmetry.space_group_name_H-M   'P 1'
#
loop_
_entity.id
_entity.type
_entity.pdbx_description
1 polymer ?
#
loop_
_entity_poly.entity_id
_entity_poly.type
_entity_poly.pdbx_seq_one_letter_code
_entity_poly.pdbx_strand_id
1 'polypeptide(L)'
;YKRQGTNNTKTSIALAQASRDAGADALLVVTPYYSKPSQAGVKAHFTAVAEATDLPICLYDIPGRSGIPIAGETIAELAELETVQAVKDAKGNFFEAAPLIQSTGLAWYSGDDPLNLPWLSVGATGMISVVAHAAPQAMRDMVTSFEEGDLARAREINANTLTVLARQQAALGGATFAKAALRLQGINVGAPRLPVVDATPAQLEALREDMEKAGVL
;
A
#
# COMPACT_ATOMS: atom_id res chain seq x y z
N TYR A 1 -3.03 5.48 12.18
CA TYR A 1 -2.59 5.57 10.79
C TYR A 1 -3.71 6.15 9.91
N LYS A 2 -3.45 7.27 9.23
CA LYS A 2 -4.38 7.88 8.27
C LYS A 2 -3.73 8.07 6.90
N ARG A 3 -4.50 7.75 5.84
CA ARG A 3 -4.10 7.93 4.46
C ARG A 3 -4.32 9.40 4.09
N GLN A 4 -3.23 10.14 3.94
CA GLN A 4 -3.21 11.56 3.69
C GLN A 4 -2.59 11.87 2.33
N GLY A 5 -2.79 13.10 1.88
CA GLY A 5 -2.21 13.63 0.67
C GLY A 5 -3.24 13.86 -0.42
N THR A 6 -3.06 14.98 -1.07
CA THR A 6 -3.77 15.41 -2.28
C THR A 6 -2.73 15.89 -3.28
N ASN A 7 -3.17 16.27 -4.47
CA ASN A 7 -2.31 16.91 -5.46
C ASN A 7 -2.06 18.42 -5.19
N ASN A 8 -2.53 18.93 -4.06
CA ASN A 8 -2.33 20.32 -3.63
C ASN A 8 -1.62 20.35 -2.28
N THR A 9 -0.45 20.99 -2.22
CA THR A 9 0.40 21.02 -1.02
C THR A 9 -0.29 21.65 0.17
N LYS A 10 -0.97 22.80 -0.01
CA LYS A 10 -1.70 23.48 1.07
C LYS A 10 -2.78 22.60 1.69
N THR A 11 -3.53 21.89 0.86
CA THR A 11 -4.57 20.95 1.33
C THR A 11 -3.95 19.74 2.03
N SER A 12 -2.82 19.23 1.53
CA SER A 12 -2.10 18.10 2.16
C SER A 12 -1.58 18.48 3.54
N ILE A 13 -1.04 19.69 3.71
CA ILE A 13 -0.63 20.22 5.02
C ILE A 13 -1.83 20.30 5.98
N ALA A 14 -2.93 20.89 5.56
CA ALA A 14 -4.13 20.99 6.40
C ALA A 14 -4.67 19.60 6.82
N LEU A 15 -4.64 18.61 5.91
CA LEU A 15 -5.02 17.25 6.22
C LEU A 15 -4.04 16.55 7.17
N ALA A 16 -2.74 16.79 7.05
CA ALA A 16 -1.72 16.26 7.95
C ALA A 16 -1.97 16.76 9.38
N GLN A 17 -2.15 18.08 9.55
CA GLN A 17 -2.45 18.71 10.84
C GLN A 17 -3.78 18.21 11.44
N ALA A 18 -4.85 18.17 10.65
CA ALA A 18 -6.14 17.65 11.10
C ALA A 18 -6.09 16.17 11.49
N SER A 19 -5.20 15.38 10.86
CA SER A 19 -5.03 13.98 11.21
C SER A 19 -4.26 13.80 12.51
N ARG A 20 -3.21 14.59 12.74
CA ARG A 20 -2.52 14.67 14.02
C ARG A 20 -3.49 15.04 15.13
N ASP A 21 -4.27 16.10 14.96
CA ASP A 21 -5.22 16.58 15.95
C ASP A 21 -6.35 15.55 16.24
N ALA A 22 -6.63 14.69 15.27
CA ALA A 22 -7.56 13.57 15.41
C ALA A 22 -6.92 12.29 16.00
N GLY A 23 -5.66 12.35 16.46
CA GLY A 23 -4.97 11.24 17.12
C GLY A 23 -4.39 10.19 16.18
N ALA A 24 -3.98 10.56 14.97
CA ALA A 24 -3.21 9.65 14.12
C ALA A 24 -1.79 9.47 14.66
N ASP A 25 -1.23 8.25 14.59
CA ASP A 25 0.14 7.95 15.02
C ASP A 25 1.15 8.14 13.88
N ALA A 26 0.71 8.06 12.64
CA ALA A 26 1.53 8.23 11.44
C ALA A 26 0.69 8.61 10.23
N LEU A 27 1.33 9.16 9.20
CA LEU A 27 0.70 9.60 7.97
C LEU A 27 1.20 8.80 6.76
N LEU A 28 0.29 8.34 5.90
CA LEU A 28 0.62 7.83 4.57
C LEU A 28 0.32 8.91 3.54
N VAL A 29 1.35 9.53 2.98
CA VAL A 29 1.23 10.66 2.06
C VAL A 29 1.50 10.21 0.63
N VAL A 30 0.48 10.31 -0.24
CA VAL A 30 0.60 9.90 -1.64
C VAL A 30 1.30 10.98 -2.47
N THR A 31 2.12 10.55 -3.44
CA THR A 31 2.66 11.43 -4.49
C THR A 31 1.55 12.27 -5.12
N PRO A 32 1.75 13.58 -5.33
CA PRO A 32 0.76 14.43 -5.99
C PRO A 32 0.33 13.84 -7.33
N TYR A 33 -0.95 13.47 -7.42
CA TYR A 33 -1.53 12.84 -8.60
C TYR A 33 -2.05 13.88 -9.60
N TYR A 34 -2.25 13.48 -10.87
CA TYR A 34 -2.81 14.25 -11.96
C TYR A 34 -1.90 15.38 -12.47
N SER A 35 -1.40 16.26 -11.62
CA SER A 35 -0.59 17.44 -11.99
C SER A 35 0.82 17.11 -12.48
N LYS A 36 1.32 15.89 -12.21
CA LYS A 36 2.63 15.37 -12.65
C LYS A 36 3.78 16.38 -12.42
N PRO A 37 4.01 16.83 -11.18
CA PRO A 37 5.09 17.78 -10.89
C PRO A 37 6.47 17.20 -11.24
N SER A 38 7.47 18.07 -11.46
CA SER A 38 8.86 17.66 -11.54
C SER A 38 9.34 17.06 -10.21
N GLN A 39 10.48 16.35 -10.20
CA GLN A 39 11.04 15.79 -8.95
C GLN A 39 11.34 16.88 -7.92
N ALA A 40 11.78 18.05 -8.34
CA ALA A 40 11.92 19.21 -7.45
C ALA A 40 10.57 19.62 -6.82
N GLY A 41 9.48 19.56 -7.58
CA GLY A 41 8.13 19.83 -7.07
C GLY A 41 7.63 18.71 -6.13
N VAL A 42 7.95 17.44 -6.40
CA VAL A 42 7.67 16.30 -5.51
C VAL A 42 8.40 16.49 -4.19
N LYS A 43 9.71 16.78 -4.23
CA LYS A 43 10.52 17.06 -3.03
C LYS A 43 9.95 18.21 -2.22
N ALA A 44 9.69 19.36 -2.85
CA ALA A 44 9.14 20.52 -2.18
C ALA A 44 7.76 20.24 -1.51
N HIS A 45 6.91 19.45 -2.18
CA HIS A 45 5.63 19.02 -1.64
C HIS A 45 5.78 18.20 -0.35
N PHE A 46 6.59 17.15 -0.38
CA PHE A 46 6.80 16.27 0.78
C PHE A 46 7.53 16.99 1.91
N THR A 47 8.53 17.84 1.60
CA THR A 47 9.22 18.66 2.59
C THR A 47 8.24 19.59 3.32
N ALA A 48 7.39 20.31 2.59
CA ALA A 48 6.40 21.19 3.19
C ALA A 48 5.37 20.47 4.06
N VAL A 49 5.00 19.23 3.70
CA VAL A 49 4.12 18.40 4.54
C VAL A 49 4.87 17.89 5.78
N ALA A 50 6.12 17.48 5.64
CA ALA A 50 6.96 17.00 6.73
C ALA A 50 7.23 18.08 7.79
N GLU A 51 7.50 19.31 7.35
CA GLU A 51 7.70 20.45 8.24
C GLU A 51 6.42 20.92 8.97
N ALA A 52 5.25 20.53 8.47
CA ALA A 52 3.97 20.93 9.04
C ALA A 52 3.41 19.98 10.12
N THR A 53 4.12 18.89 10.43
CA THR A 53 3.70 17.86 11.41
C THR A 53 4.90 17.24 12.08
N ASP A 54 4.71 16.73 13.29
CA ASP A 54 5.66 15.93 14.05
C ASP A 54 5.42 14.41 13.90
N LEU A 55 4.37 14.02 13.14
CA LEU A 55 4.06 12.61 12.93
C LEU A 55 4.99 11.96 11.91
N PRO A 56 5.34 10.67 12.11
CA PRO A 56 6.03 9.88 11.12
C PRO A 56 5.28 9.85 9.78
N ILE A 57 6.03 10.04 8.68
CA ILE A 57 5.50 10.03 7.32
C ILE A 57 6.00 8.80 6.57
N CYS A 58 5.06 8.08 5.97
CA CYS A 58 5.31 7.08 4.95
C CYS A 58 5.02 7.69 3.57
N LEU A 59 6.05 7.84 2.76
CA LEU A 59 5.93 8.26 1.36
C LEU A 59 5.17 7.18 0.57
N TYR A 60 4.20 7.55 -0.26
CA TYR A 60 3.48 6.59 -1.07
C TYR A 60 3.74 6.81 -2.56
N ASP A 61 4.59 5.95 -3.11
CA ASP A 61 4.94 5.93 -4.53
C ASP A 61 4.04 4.95 -5.30
N ILE A 62 3.15 5.50 -6.13
CA ILE A 62 2.21 4.74 -6.95
C ILE A 62 2.04 5.38 -8.34
N PRO A 63 3.03 5.26 -9.23
CA PRO A 63 3.03 5.93 -10.52
C PRO A 63 1.86 5.56 -11.42
N GLY A 64 1.32 4.35 -11.32
CA GLY A 64 0.11 3.93 -12.02
C GLY A 64 -1.15 4.75 -11.68
N ARG A 65 -1.16 5.48 -10.55
CA ARG A 65 -2.25 6.36 -10.12
C ARG A 65 -1.85 7.82 -10.05
N SER A 66 -0.63 8.13 -9.62
CA SER A 66 -0.13 9.51 -9.54
C SER A 66 0.28 10.07 -10.90
N GLY A 67 0.66 9.20 -11.83
CA GLY A 67 1.14 9.56 -13.16
C GLY A 67 2.65 9.83 -13.24
N ILE A 68 3.33 9.88 -12.10
CA ILE A 68 4.79 9.99 -11.98
C ILE A 68 5.29 9.16 -10.79
N PRO A 69 6.50 8.57 -10.86
CA PRO A 69 7.17 7.99 -9.70
C PRO A 69 7.83 9.06 -8.83
N ILE A 70 8.21 8.68 -7.62
CA ILE A 70 9.26 9.37 -6.86
C ILE A 70 10.59 8.76 -7.33
N ALA A 71 11.52 9.59 -7.82
CA ALA A 71 12.84 9.12 -8.22
C ALA A 71 13.66 8.68 -6.98
N GLY A 72 14.57 7.72 -7.15
CA GLY A 72 15.40 7.22 -6.06
C GLY A 72 16.21 8.31 -5.36
N GLU A 73 16.80 9.24 -6.13
CA GLU A 73 17.50 10.41 -5.57
C GLU A 73 16.58 11.27 -4.72
N THR A 74 15.33 11.49 -5.16
CA THR A 74 14.33 12.25 -4.39
C THR A 74 13.95 11.53 -3.09
N ILE A 75 13.83 10.19 -3.10
CA ILE A 75 13.59 9.40 -1.89
C ILE A 75 14.79 9.54 -0.92
N ALA A 76 16.02 9.43 -1.42
CA ALA A 76 17.23 9.57 -0.61
C ALA A 76 17.32 10.96 0.04
N GLU A 77 17.01 12.02 -0.70
CA GLU A 77 16.98 13.39 -0.16
C GLU A 77 15.86 13.60 0.87
N LEU A 78 14.69 12.99 0.65
CA LEU A 78 13.56 13.06 1.61
C LEU A 78 13.83 12.23 2.88
N ALA A 79 14.66 11.19 2.79
CA ALA A 79 15.05 10.39 3.95
C ALA A 79 15.88 11.16 4.99
N GLU A 80 16.47 12.30 4.61
CA GLU A 80 17.19 13.19 5.54
C GLU A 80 16.24 13.97 6.47
N LEU A 81 14.92 13.97 6.19
CA LEU A 81 13.92 14.62 7.04
C LEU A 81 13.51 13.68 8.18
N GLU A 82 13.67 14.10 9.42
CA GLU A 82 13.42 13.30 10.62
C GLU A 82 12.04 12.64 10.65
N THR A 83 11.02 13.32 10.16
CA THR A 83 9.65 12.81 10.13
C THR A 83 9.41 11.80 8.99
N VAL A 84 10.25 11.75 7.96
CA VAL A 84 10.12 10.76 6.87
C VAL A 84 10.77 9.45 7.31
N GLN A 85 9.97 8.44 7.62
CA GLN A 85 10.44 7.19 8.20
C GLN A 85 10.14 5.95 7.37
N ALA A 86 9.32 6.07 6.34
CA ALA A 86 8.95 4.90 5.53
C ALA A 86 8.61 5.24 4.09
N VAL A 87 8.65 4.20 3.24
CA VAL A 87 8.13 4.20 1.88
C VAL A 87 7.12 3.08 1.71
N LYS A 88 5.95 3.38 1.15
CA LYS A 88 5.05 2.41 0.54
C LYS A 88 5.27 2.43 -0.97
N ASP A 89 5.85 1.37 -1.50
CA ASP A 89 6.22 1.23 -2.91
C ASP A 89 5.21 0.38 -3.68
N ALA A 90 4.48 1.01 -4.59
CA ALA A 90 3.66 0.37 -5.60
C ALA A 90 4.19 0.65 -7.03
N LYS A 91 5.48 0.99 -7.16
CA LYS A 91 6.22 1.11 -8.40
C LYS A 91 6.78 -0.24 -8.85
N GLY A 92 7.27 -1.05 -7.89
CA GLY A 92 7.77 -2.40 -8.15
C GLY A 92 9.14 -2.46 -8.82
N ASN A 93 9.93 -1.39 -8.76
CA ASN A 93 11.29 -1.38 -9.30
C ASN A 93 12.32 -1.84 -8.24
N PHE A 94 12.46 -3.14 -8.09
CA PHE A 94 13.38 -3.75 -7.12
C PHE A 94 14.84 -3.35 -7.33
N PHE A 95 15.25 -3.15 -8.59
CA PHE A 95 16.62 -2.77 -8.92
C PHE A 95 16.99 -1.39 -8.35
N GLU A 96 16.07 -0.44 -8.39
CA GLU A 96 16.25 0.89 -7.81
C GLU A 96 16.05 0.87 -6.28
N ALA A 97 15.07 0.09 -5.80
CA ALA A 97 14.68 0.11 -4.39
C ALA A 97 15.67 -0.62 -3.47
N ALA A 98 16.26 -1.74 -3.89
CA ALA A 98 17.13 -2.54 -3.03
C ALA A 98 18.32 -1.74 -2.45
N PRO A 99 19.10 -0.95 -3.25
CA PRO A 99 20.13 -0.10 -2.67
C PRO A 99 19.59 1.02 -1.77
N LEU A 100 18.38 1.57 -2.06
CA LEU A 100 17.77 2.59 -1.22
C LEU A 100 17.33 2.03 0.14
N ILE A 101 16.78 0.82 0.19
CA ILE A 101 16.44 0.13 1.45
C ILE A 101 17.68 0.02 2.35
N GLN A 102 18.84 -0.31 1.76
CA GLN A 102 20.09 -0.46 2.50
C GLN A 102 20.70 0.87 2.96
N SER A 103 20.55 1.93 2.17
CA SER A 103 21.28 3.19 2.39
C SER A 103 20.49 4.26 3.14
N THR A 104 19.15 4.25 3.09
CA THR A 104 18.33 5.32 3.65
C THR A 104 17.85 5.04 5.08
N GLY A 105 17.86 3.78 5.51
CA GLY A 105 17.28 3.37 6.81
C GLY A 105 15.76 3.47 6.88
N LEU A 106 15.07 3.82 5.79
CA LEU A 106 13.61 3.89 5.75
C LEU A 106 13.00 2.49 5.81
N ALA A 107 11.94 2.35 6.59
CA ALA A 107 11.10 1.16 6.55
C ALA A 107 10.39 1.06 5.20
N TRP A 108 10.61 -0.04 4.46
CA TRP A 108 10.04 -0.21 3.12
C TRP A 108 8.86 -1.18 3.13
N TYR A 109 7.74 -0.75 2.57
CA TYR A 109 6.52 -1.55 2.51
C TYR A 109 6.07 -1.79 1.07
N SER A 110 5.76 -3.04 0.73
CA SER A 110 5.04 -3.34 -0.51
C SER A 110 3.71 -2.60 -0.54
N GLY A 111 3.42 -1.94 -1.64
CA GLY A 111 2.16 -1.28 -1.94
C GLY A 111 1.31 -2.00 -2.97
N ASP A 112 1.79 -3.14 -3.49
CA ASP A 112 1.14 -3.92 -4.54
C ASP A 112 1.11 -5.41 -4.18
N ASP A 113 -0.08 -5.95 -3.96
CA ASP A 113 -0.29 -7.28 -3.41
C ASP A 113 0.40 -8.42 -4.19
N PRO A 114 0.44 -8.45 -5.53
CA PRO A 114 1.21 -9.46 -6.28
C PRO A 114 2.70 -9.49 -5.97
N LEU A 115 3.26 -8.40 -5.47
CA LEU A 115 4.69 -8.22 -5.23
C LEU A 115 5.10 -8.36 -3.76
N ASN A 116 4.18 -8.72 -2.86
CA ASN A 116 4.45 -8.77 -1.42
C ASN A 116 5.62 -9.70 -1.07
N LEU A 117 5.60 -10.96 -1.53
CA LEU A 117 6.69 -11.90 -1.26
C LEU A 117 8.02 -11.50 -1.94
N PRO A 118 8.06 -11.07 -3.22
CA PRO A 118 9.25 -10.46 -3.82
C PRO A 118 9.83 -9.29 -3.01
N TRP A 119 8.99 -8.40 -2.49
CA TRP A 119 9.45 -7.28 -1.66
C TRP A 119 10.16 -7.73 -0.39
N LEU A 120 9.66 -8.75 0.31
CA LEU A 120 10.33 -9.32 1.48
C LEU A 120 11.73 -9.84 1.10
N SER A 121 11.90 -10.43 -0.08
CA SER A 121 13.18 -10.99 -0.54
C SER A 121 14.25 -9.94 -0.82
N VAL A 122 13.89 -8.69 -1.07
CA VAL A 122 14.83 -7.57 -1.27
C VAL A 122 15.00 -6.69 -0.02
N GLY A 123 14.42 -7.09 1.12
CA GLY A 123 14.61 -6.43 2.41
C GLY A 123 13.49 -5.47 2.83
N ALA A 124 12.32 -5.53 2.20
CA ALA A 124 11.17 -4.77 2.68
C ALA A 124 10.73 -5.24 4.07
N THR A 125 10.32 -4.28 4.91
CA THR A 125 9.85 -4.50 6.29
C THR A 125 8.49 -5.21 6.33
N GLY A 126 7.68 -5.09 5.26
CA GLY A 126 6.35 -5.69 5.21
C GLY A 126 5.52 -5.17 4.04
N MET A 127 4.21 -5.11 4.22
CA MET A 127 3.27 -4.67 3.18
C MET A 127 2.11 -3.85 3.75
N ILE A 128 1.53 -3.02 2.89
CA ILE A 128 0.28 -2.30 3.15
C ILE A 128 -0.71 -2.78 2.09
N SER A 129 -1.36 -3.88 2.39
CA SER A 129 -2.11 -4.74 1.49
C SER A 129 -3.60 -4.39 1.42
N VAL A 130 -4.22 -4.66 0.28
CA VAL A 130 -5.69 -4.70 0.11
C VAL A 130 -6.20 -6.13 0.31
N VAL A 131 -5.48 -7.14 -0.17
CA VAL A 131 -5.83 -8.56 -0.01
C VAL A 131 -5.93 -8.97 1.47
N ALA A 132 -5.18 -8.32 2.34
CA ALA A 132 -5.26 -8.54 3.79
C ALA A 132 -6.66 -8.30 4.40
N HIS A 133 -7.56 -7.58 3.74
CA HIS A 133 -8.95 -7.48 4.20
C HIS A 133 -9.70 -8.81 4.10
N ALA A 134 -9.38 -9.63 3.09
CA ALA A 134 -10.00 -10.93 2.88
C ALA A 134 -9.23 -12.07 3.58
N ALA A 135 -7.90 -11.97 3.67
CA ALA A 135 -7.03 -13.03 4.14
C ALA A 135 -5.93 -12.52 5.10
N PRO A 136 -6.29 -11.88 6.23
CA PRO A 136 -5.29 -11.30 7.14
C PRO A 136 -4.37 -12.36 7.75
N GLN A 137 -4.92 -13.55 8.08
CA GLN A 137 -4.11 -14.62 8.67
C GLN A 137 -3.11 -15.19 7.66
N ALA A 138 -3.54 -15.49 6.44
CA ALA A 138 -2.64 -15.97 5.39
C ALA A 138 -1.52 -14.96 5.08
N MET A 139 -1.84 -13.66 5.11
CA MET A 139 -0.83 -12.61 4.94
C MET A 139 0.19 -12.62 6.08
N ARG A 140 -0.26 -12.74 7.32
CA ARG A 140 0.61 -12.88 8.50
C ARG A 140 1.47 -14.14 8.41
N ASP A 141 0.87 -15.27 8.11
CA ASP A 141 1.55 -16.56 8.03
C ASP A 141 2.63 -16.56 6.94
N MET A 142 2.37 -15.92 5.80
CA MET A 142 3.38 -15.75 4.74
C MET A 142 4.60 -14.96 5.25
N VAL A 143 4.37 -13.84 5.95
CA VAL A 143 5.45 -13.02 6.50
C VAL A 143 6.24 -13.80 7.54
N THR A 144 5.56 -14.43 8.51
CA THR A 144 6.19 -15.21 9.56
C THR A 144 7.01 -16.36 8.98
N SER A 145 6.45 -17.14 8.04
CA SER A 145 7.18 -18.22 7.37
C SER A 145 8.43 -17.71 6.64
N PHE A 146 8.34 -16.55 6.00
CA PHE A 146 9.50 -15.93 5.34
C PHE A 146 10.58 -15.54 6.36
N GLU A 147 10.20 -14.88 7.46
CA GLU A 147 11.13 -14.45 8.53
C GLU A 147 11.79 -15.62 9.26
N GLU A 148 11.09 -16.73 9.43
CA GLU A 148 11.59 -17.98 10.01
C GLU A 148 12.43 -18.82 9.03
N GLY A 149 12.53 -18.40 7.76
CA GLY A 149 13.30 -19.09 6.74
C GLY A 149 12.55 -20.24 6.05
N ASP A 150 11.28 -20.49 6.37
CA ASP A 150 10.43 -21.47 5.67
C ASP A 150 9.91 -20.89 4.36
N LEU A 151 10.81 -20.77 3.40
CA LEU A 151 10.48 -20.24 2.08
C LEU A 151 9.53 -21.13 1.29
N ALA A 152 9.49 -22.44 1.58
CA ALA A 152 8.56 -23.35 0.94
C ALA A 152 7.13 -23.03 1.35
N ARG A 153 6.87 -22.86 2.62
CA ARG A 153 5.57 -22.46 3.18
C ARG A 153 5.16 -21.06 2.73
N ALA A 154 6.07 -20.09 2.78
CA ALA A 154 5.78 -18.74 2.31
C ALA A 154 5.34 -18.70 0.84
N ARG A 155 6.01 -19.49 -0.03
CA ARG A 155 5.66 -19.62 -1.46
C ARG A 155 4.32 -20.31 -1.66
N GLU A 156 4.03 -21.35 -0.89
CA GLU A 156 2.76 -22.07 -0.93
C GLU A 156 1.58 -21.14 -0.62
N ILE A 157 1.66 -20.40 0.49
CA ILE A 157 0.63 -19.43 0.89
C ILE A 157 0.47 -18.35 -0.17
N ASN A 158 1.57 -17.79 -0.66
CA ASN A 158 1.55 -16.77 -1.69
C ASN A 158 0.88 -17.27 -2.98
N ALA A 159 1.20 -18.49 -3.44
CA ALA A 159 0.67 -19.02 -4.69
C ALA A 159 -0.80 -19.42 -4.58
N ASN A 160 -1.17 -20.14 -3.52
CA ASN A 160 -2.48 -20.80 -3.42
C ASN A 160 -3.57 -19.92 -2.80
N THR A 161 -3.20 -18.90 -2.03
CA THR A 161 -4.14 -17.98 -1.36
C THR A 161 -3.99 -16.56 -1.86
N LEU A 162 -2.83 -15.94 -1.62
CA LEU A 162 -2.70 -14.49 -1.81
C LEU A 162 -2.70 -14.08 -3.29
N THR A 163 -2.06 -14.84 -4.16
CA THR A 163 -2.06 -14.55 -5.61
C THR A 163 -3.45 -14.76 -6.23
N VAL A 164 -4.22 -15.75 -5.77
CA VAL A 164 -5.61 -15.96 -6.22
C VAL A 164 -6.45 -14.74 -5.90
N LEU A 165 -6.39 -14.27 -4.66
CA LEU A 165 -7.15 -13.08 -4.22
C LEU A 165 -6.64 -11.78 -4.87
N ALA A 166 -5.34 -11.66 -5.13
CA ALA A 166 -4.78 -10.50 -5.82
C ALA A 166 -5.27 -10.38 -7.27
N ARG A 167 -5.54 -11.50 -7.96
CA ARG A 167 -6.18 -11.50 -9.29
C ARG A 167 -7.60 -10.95 -9.22
N GLN A 168 -8.37 -11.35 -8.22
CA GLN A 168 -9.73 -10.83 -7.99
C GLN A 168 -9.70 -9.32 -7.64
N GLN A 169 -8.74 -8.90 -6.82
CA GLN A 169 -8.52 -7.48 -6.54
C GLN A 169 -8.19 -6.68 -7.80
N ALA A 170 -7.36 -7.21 -8.70
CA ALA A 170 -7.03 -6.55 -9.96
C ALA A 170 -8.24 -6.44 -10.90
N ALA A 171 -9.09 -7.47 -10.95
CA ALA A 171 -10.29 -7.49 -11.79
C ALA A 171 -11.40 -6.56 -11.27
N LEU A 172 -11.59 -6.48 -9.96
CA LEU A 172 -12.68 -5.73 -9.31
C LEU A 172 -12.28 -4.29 -8.94
N GLY A 173 -10.98 -4.04 -8.78
CA GLY A 173 -10.47 -2.85 -8.10
C GLY A 173 -10.53 -2.98 -6.58
N GLY A 174 -9.54 -2.37 -5.89
CA GLY A 174 -9.30 -2.62 -4.46
C GLY A 174 -10.48 -2.36 -3.53
N ALA A 175 -11.25 -1.28 -3.75
CA ALA A 175 -12.38 -0.96 -2.87
C ALA A 175 -13.55 -1.92 -3.06
N THR A 176 -13.89 -2.25 -4.30
CA THR A 176 -14.95 -3.21 -4.63
C THR A 176 -14.59 -4.60 -4.13
N PHE A 177 -13.36 -5.06 -4.39
CA PHE A 177 -12.85 -6.33 -3.88
C PHE A 177 -12.95 -6.43 -2.35
N ALA A 178 -12.35 -5.49 -1.62
CA ALA A 178 -12.32 -5.54 -0.16
C ALA A 178 -13.72 -5.57 0.46
N LYS A 179 -14.64 -4.74 -0.04
CA LYS A 179 -16.02 -4.71 0.47
C LYS A 179 -16.82 -5.94 0.09
N ALA A 180 -16.63 -6.47 -1.11
CA ALA A 180 -17.29 -7.71 -1.54
C ALA A 180 -16.80 -8.91 -0.74
N ALA A 181 -15.49 -9.06 -0.56
CA ALA A 181 -14.89 -10.14 0.23
C ALA A 181 -15.36 -10.13 1.69
N LEU A 182 -15.32 -8.96 2.36
CA LEU A 182 -15.81 -8.83 3.73
C LEU A 182 -17.30 -9.19 3.87
N ARG A 183 -18.12 -8.79 2.92
CA ARG A 183 -19.55 -9.17 2.93
C ARG A 183 -19.76 -10.67 2.74
N LEU A 184 -18.97 -11.31 1.87
CA LEU A 184 -18.99 -12.77 1.73
C LEU A 184 -18.61 -13.48 3.04
N GLN A 185 -17.72 -12.90 3.83
CA GLN A 185 -17.35 -13.37 5.17
C GLN A 185 -18.34 -12.96 6.27
N GLY A 186 -19.51 -12.38 5.91
CA GLY A 186 -20.55 -12.01 6.86
C GLY A 186 -20.35 -10.64 7.54
N ILE A 187 -19.33 -9.87 7.17
CA ILE A 187 -19.04 -8.55 7.74
C ILE A 187 -19.74 -7.47 6.89
N ASN A 188 -20.78 -6.85 7.43
CA ASN A 188 -21.51 -5.82 6.72
C ASN A 188 -20.76 -4.48 6.69
N VAL A 189 -20.13 -4.18 5.57
CA VAL A 189 -19.37 -2.93 5.31
C VAL A 189 -20.04 -2.03 4.25
N GLY A 190 -21.24 -2.39 3.80
CA GLY A 190 -21.97 -1.68 2.75
C GLY A 190 -21.30 -1.72 1.38
N ALA A 191 -21.86 -0.99 0.42
CA ALA A 191 -21.31 -0.83 -0.93
C ALA A 191 -20.18 0.21 -0.99
N PRO A 192 -19.34 0.19 -2.04
CA PRO A 192 -18.42 1.30 -2.32
C PRO A 192 -19.17 2.61 -2.55
N ARG A 193 -18.47 3.74 -2.36
CA ARG A 193 -18.99 5.07 -2.71
C ARG A 193 -18.67 5.40 -4.16
N LEU A 194 -19.58 6.06 -4.85
CA LEU A 194 -19.33 6.58 -6.19
C LEU A 194 -18.05 7.45 -6.24
N PRO A 195 -17.30 7.40 -7.34
CA PRO A 195 -17.61 6.75 -8.64
C PRO A 195 -17.33 5.23 -8.69
N VAL A 196 -16.84 4.62 -7.61
CA VAL A 196 -16.64 3.17 -7.55
C VAL A 196 -17.99 2.48 -7.35
N VAL A 197 -18.31 1.53 -8.24
CA VAL A 197 -19.56 0.74 -8.18
C VAL A 197 -19.32 -0.60 -7.48
N ASP A 198 -20.41 -1.23 -7.06
CA ASP A 198 -20.34 -2.54 -6.42
C ASP A 198 -20.09 -3.68 -7.43
N ALA A 199 -19.66 -4.84 -6.93
CA ALA A 199 -19.50 -6.03 -7.74
C ALA A 199 -20.85 -6.50 -8.29
N THR A 200 -20.86 -6.89 -9.56
CA THR A 200 -22.03 -7.55 -10.17
C THR A 200 -22.26 -8.94 -9.57
N PRO A 201 -23.45 -9.53 -9.69
CA PRO A 201 -23.71 -10.90 -9.19
C PRO A 201 -22.71 -11.93 -9.73
N ALA A 202 -22.34 -11.85 -11.02
CA ALA A 202 -21.37 -12.77 -11.61
C ALA A 202 -19.94 -12.57 -11.04
N GLN A 203 -19.54 -11.32 -10.81
CA GLN A 203 -18.25 -11.03 -10.16
C GLN A 203 -18.21 -11.48 -8.69
N LEU A 204 -19.34 -11.35 -7.99
CA LEU A 204 -19.45 -11.78 -6.60
C LEU A 204 -19.35 -13.31 -6.50
N GLU A 205 -19.95 -14.04 -7.44
CA GLU A 205 -19.86 -15.50 -7.48
C GLU A 205 -18.43 -15.97 -7.80
N ALA A 206 -17.78 -15.40 -8.80
CA ALA A 206 -16.38 -15.70 -9.12
C ALA A 206 -15.44 -15.43 -7.93
N LEU A 207 -15.68 -14.32 -7.20
CA LEU A 207 -14.92 -14.01 -5.98
C LEU A 207 -15.18 -15.06 -4.89
N ARG A 208 -16.42 -15.50 -4.69
CA ARG A 208 -16.80 -16.54 -3.73
C ARG A 208 -16.04 -17.83 -4.01
N GLU A 209 -16.11 -18.33 -5.25
CA GLU A 209 -15.41 -19.55 -5.66
C GLU A 209 -13.91 -19.50 -5.40
N ASP A 210 -13.28 -18.36 -5.71
CA ASP A 210 -11.85 -18.20 -5.49
C ASP A 210 -11.49 -18.06 -4.00
N MET A 211 -12.35 -17.44 -3.19
CA MET A 211 -12.18 -17.39 -1.74
C MET A 211 -12.34 -18.78 -1.07
N GLU A 212 -13.29 -19.61 -1.54
CA GLU A 212 -13.45 -20.99 -1.10
C GLU A 212 -12.22 -21.84 -1.47
N LYS A 213 -11.74 -21.75 -2.72
CA LYS A 213 -10.53 -22.44 -3.16
C LYS A 213 -9.27 -22.00 -2.39
N ALA A 214 -9.23 -20.72 -2.02
CA ALA A 214 -8.14 -20.15 -1.22
C ALA A 214 -8.24 -20.49 0.29
N GLY A 215 -9.34 -21.11 0.74
CA GLY A 215 -9.56 -21.49 2.14
C GLY A 215 -9.79 -20.31 3.07
N VAL A 216 -10.40 -19.21 2.57
CA VAL A 216 -10.67 -18.00 3.35
C VAL A 216 -12.18 -17.67 3.48
N LEU A 217 -13.01 -18.63 3.03
CA LEU A 217 -14.47 -18.62 3.17
C LEU A 217 -14.94 -19.94 3.72
#